data_dbb5abeb865a585cd28c8521f218c63f
#
_entry.id   dbb5abeb865a585cd28c8521f218c63f
#
_cell.length_a   1.000
_cell.length_b   1.000
_cell.length_c   1.000
_cell.angle_alpha   90.00
_cell.angle_beta   90.00
_cell.angle_gamma   90.00
#
_symmetry.space_group_name_H-M   'P 1'
#
loop_
_entity.id
_entity.type
_entity.pdbx_description
1 polymer ?
#
loop_
_entity_poly.entity_id
_entity_poly.type
_entity_poly.pdbx_seq_one_letter_code
_entity_poly.pdbx_strand_id
1 'polypeptide(L)'
;NTRVPGFIKKICFDEYQSVHKGDTLLVIEDSEFKLRLAQAEADLANALAGQKATNAGIATTQNNLNVSDAGIEEARVQMENAQKELHRFEQLLKEDAVTRQQFDNVQTAYKSAKARYEQVTRAKHSTMLVKSEQTHRLDQNDAVVRLAEAAVELAKLNLSYTVIVATCDGVTGRKDIHEGQLVQPGQTMVDIVDQSDIWVTANYRETQLKHI
;
A
#
# COMPACT_ATOMS: atom_id res chain seq x y z
N ASN A 1 5.05 22.83 23.57
CA ASN A 1 3.61 22.54 23.67
C ASN A 1 3.37 21.07 23.32
N THR A 2 2.41 20.42 24.02
CA THR A 2 2.00 19.06 23.65
C THR A 2 1.11 19.06 22.40
N ARG A 3 1.19 17.97 21.60
CA ARG A 3 0.32 17.74 20.41
C ARG A 3 -0.74 16.68 20.67
N VAL A 4 -0.56 15.87 21.72
CA VAL A 4 -1.48 14.78 22.09
C VAL A 4 -1.95 14.95 23.52
N PRO A 5 -3.18 14.54 23.86
CA PRO A 5 -3.65 14.52 25.24
C PRO A 5 -3.08 13.29 25.97
N GLY A 6 -2.96 13.37 27.28
CA GLY A 6 -2.55 12.23 28.09
C GLY A 6 -2.08 12.64 29.48
N PHE A 7 -1.70 11.66 30.29
CA PHE A 7 -1.12 11.91 31.60
C PHE A 7 0.40 11.97 31.52
N ILE A 8 1.02 12.89 32.23
CA ILE A 8 2.47 12.97 32.35
C ILE A 8 2.98 11.74 33.08
N LYS A 9 3.77 10.90 32.43
CA LYS A 9 4.38 9.71 33.03
C LYS A 9 5.67 10.03 33.77
N LYS A 10 6.50 10.88 33.16
CA LYS A 10 7.81 11.26 33.74
C LYS A 10 8.22 12.63 33.23
N ILE A 11 8.84 13.41 34.11
CA ILE A 11 9.51 14.66 33.81
C ILE A 11 11.01 14.45 33.92
N CYS A 12 11.77 14.80 32.86
CA CYS A 12 13.19 14.52 32.73
C CYS A 12 14.07 15.78 32.77
N PHE A 13 13.54 16.92 33.21
CA PHE A 13 14.29 18.16 33.35
C PHE A 13 14.04 18.79 34.72
N ASP A 14 14.99 19.59 35.19
CA ASP A 14 14.87 20.44 36.37
C ASP A 14 14.71 21.91 35.97
N GLU A 15 14.25 22.76 36.90
CA GLU A 15 14.13 24.20 36.66
C GLU A 15 15.50 24.81 36.41
N TYR A 16 15.56 25.71 35.43
CA TYR A 16 16.79 26.44 35.06
C TYR A 16 17.96 25.56 34.62
N GLN A 17 17.66 24.36 34.17
CA GLN A 17 18.65 23.43 33.65
C GLN A 17 19.01 23.77 32.19
N SER A 18 20.30 23.70 31.87
CA SER A 18 20.76 23.76 30.47
C SER A 18 20.38 22.48 29.74
N VAL A 19 19.75 22.62 28.57
CA VAL A 19 19.33 21.54 27.71
C VAL A 19 19.79 21.76 26.27
N HIS A 20 20.03 20.67 25.56
CA HIS A 20 20.38 20.70 24.16
C HIS A 20 19.20 20.29 23.29
N LYS A 21 19.20 20.77 22.06
CA LYS A 21 18.22 20.37 21.07
C LYS A 21 18.15 18.85 20.93
N GLY A 22 16.96 18.28 21.14
CA GLY A 22 16.72 16.83 21.08
C GLY A 22 16.69 16.14 22.44
N ASP A 23 17.09 16.81 23.54
CA ASP A 23 16.98 16.26 24.88
C ASP A 23 15.51 16.01 25.25
N THR A 24 15.24 14.84 25.84
CA THR A 24 13.89 14.48 26.30
C THR A 24 13.53 15.28 27.54
N LEU A 25 12.50 16.08 27.47
CA LEU A 25 12.01 16.91 28.57
C LEU A 25 10.95 16.21 29.41
N LEU A 26 9.97 15.59 28.75
CA LEU A 26 8.93 14.84 29.46
C LEU A 26 8.37 13.72 28.58
N VAL A 27 7.79 12.74 29.23
CA VAL A 27 7.14 11.59 28.58
C VAL A 27 5.68 11.54 29.03
N ILE A 28 4.76 11.51 28.07
CA ILE A 28 3.33 11.27 28.26
C ILE A 28 3.10 9.75 28.27
N GLU A 29 2.06 9.27 28.99
CA GLU A 29 1.68 7.86 29.00
C GLU A 29 1.40 7.37 27.56
N ASP A 30 2.17 6.37 27.14
CA ASP A 30 2.25 5.90 25.74
C ASP A 30 1.48 4.61 25.48
N SER A 31 0.90 3.99 26.51
CA SER A 31 0.28 2.66 26.43
C SER A 31 -0.85 2.61 25.39
N GLU A 32 -1.73 3.61 25.37
CA GLU A 32 -2.83 3.68 24.42
C GLU A 32 -2.33 3.87 22.97
N PHE A 33 -1.31 4.71 22.77
CA PHE A 33 -0.72 4.96 21.45
C PHE A 33 -0.01 3.72 20.91
N LYS A 34 0.66 2.94 21.77
CA LYS A 34 1.26 1.65 21.41
C LYS A 34 0.21 0.63 20.96
N LEU A 35 -0.92 0.56 21.68
CA LEU A 35 -2.03 -0.32 21.30
C LEU A 35 -2.65 0.10 19.96
N ARG A 36 -2.83 1.39 19.73
CA ARG A 36 -3.30 1.91 18.44
C ARG A 36 -2.33 1.60 17.30
N LEU A 37 -1.03 1.70 17.55
CA LEU A 37 -0.01 1.30 16.57
C LEU A 37 -0.10 -0.20 16.26
N ALA A 38 -0.16 -1.05 17.30
CA ALA A 38 -0.28 -2.50 17.10
C ALA A 38 -1.56 -2.88 16.34
N GLN A 39 -2.68 -2.19 16.59
CA GLN A 39 -3.90 -2.37 15.82
C GLN A 39 -3.71 -2.02 14.35
N ALA A 40 -3.14 -0.84 14.07
CA ALA A 40 -2.88 -0.41 12.68
C ALA A 40 -1.92 -1.36 11.94
N GLU A 41 -0.89 -1.89 12.62
CA GLU A 41 0.02 -2.89 12.06
C GLU A 41 -0.67 -4.22 11.75
N ALA A 42 -1.61 -4.65 12.60
CA ALA A 42 -2.41 -5.85 12.36
C ALA A 42 -3.34 -5.66 11.15
N ASP A 43 -3.96 -4.47 11.00
CA ASP A 43 -4.81 -4.13 9.87
C ASP A 43 -4.00 -4.10 8.56
N LEU A 44 -2.77 -3.56 8.58
CA LEU A 44 -1.84 -3.61 7.45
C LEU A 44 -1.46 -5.05 7.09
N ALA A 45 -1.17 -5.89 8.09
CA ALA A 45 -0.87 -7.31 7.85
C ALA A 45 -2.03 -8.05 7.18
N ASN A 46 -3.27 -7.77 7.59
CA ASN A 46 -4.48 -8.31 6.97
C ASN A 46 -4.65 -7.83 5.51
N ALA A 47 -4.43 -6.54 5.24
CA ALA A 47 -4.49 -5.97 3.89
C ALA A 47 -3.45 -6.62 2.96
N LEU A 48 -2.21 -6.79 3.43
CA LEU A 48 -1.13 -7.46 2.70
C LEU A 48 -1.43 -8.94 2.44
N ALA A 49 -2.07 -9.63 3.39
CA ALA A 49 -2.50 -11.02 3.19
C ALA A 49 -3.56 -11.12 2.09
N GLY A 50 -4.53 -10.20 2.06
CA GLY A 50 -5.54 -10.09 1.00
C GLY A 50 -4.93 -9.84 -0.38
N GLN A 51 -3.96 -8.92 -0.48
CA GLN A 51 -3.21 -8.64 -1.69
C GLN A 51 -2.46 -9.89 -2.20
N LYS A 52 -1.75 -10.59 -1.30
CA LYS A 52 -1.02 -11.83 -1.64
C LYS A 52 -1.95 -12.93 -2.14
N ALA A 53 -3.11 -13.09 -1.50
CA ALA A 53 -4.11 -14.09 -1.93
C ALA A 53 -4.63 -13.79 -3.35
N THR A 54 -4.91 -12.53 -3.66
CA THR A 54 -5.33 -12.11 -5.01
C THR A 54 -4.22 -12.33 -6.04
N ASN A 55 -2.97 -12.00 -5.73
CA ASN A 55 -1.82 -12.27 -6.59
C ASN A 55 -1.65 -13.77 -6.87
N ALA A 56 -1.80 -14.64 -5.87
CA ALA A 56 -1.77 -16.09 -6.05
C ALA A 56 -2.89 -16.58 -6.98
N GLY A 57 -4.10 -16.01 -6.86
CA GLY A 57 -5.22 -16.27 -7.76
C GLY A 57 -4.92 -15.89 -9.21
N ILE A 58 -4.32 -14.72 -9.44
CA ILE A 58 -3.88 -14.26 -10.77
C ILE A 58 -2.84 -15.21 -11.35
N ALA A 59 -1.85 -15.65 -10.56
CA ALA A 59 -0.83 -16.59 -11.00
C ALA A 59 -1.45 -17.94 -11.41
N THR A 60 -2.42 -18.44 -10.64
CA THR A 60 -3.16 -19.66 -10.97
C THR A 60 -3.94 -19.50 -12.28
N THR A 61 -4.64 -18.38 -12.45
CA THR A 61 -5.38 -18.10 -13.69
C THR A 61 -4.44 -17.96 -14.89
N GLN A 62 -3.26 -17.35 -14.71
CA GLN A 62 -2.23 -17.29 -15.76
C GLN A 62 -1.74 -18.68 -16.17
N ASN A 63 -1.51 -19.59 -15.22
CA ASN A 63 -1.13 -20.97 -15.53
C ASN A 63 -2.24 -21.69 -16.33
N ASN A 64 -3.51 -21.47 -15.97
CA ASN A 64 -4.65 -22.03 -16.70
C ASN A 64 -4.71 -21.47 -18.14
N LEU A 65 -4.36 -20.20 -18.36
CA LEU A 65 -4.26 -19.62 -19.70
C LEU A 65 -3.15 -20.28 -20.50
N ASN A 66 -1.99 -20.55 -19.91
CA ASN A 66 -0.89 -21.25 -20.59
C ASN A 66 -1.29 -22.68 -20.99
N VAL A 67 -2.03 -23.39 -20.15
CA VAL A 67 -2.59 -24.72 -20.49
C VAL A 67 -3.63 -24.60 -21.62
N SER A 68 -4.46 -23.57 -21.59
CA SER A 68 -5.44 -23.31 -22.66
C SER A 68 -4.75 -23.00 -24.00
N ASP A 69 -3.61 -22.33 -23.98
CA ASP A 69 -2.83 -22.06 -25.21
C ASP A 69 -2.32 -23.35 -25.86
N ALA A 70 -1.83 -24.29 -25.06
CA ALA A 70 -1.44 -25.61 -25.56
C ALA A 70 -2.62 -26.38 -26.17
N GLY A 71 -3.78 -26.33 -25.53
CA GLY A 71 -5.02 -26.94 -26.05
C GLY A 71 -5.56 -26.28 -27.31
N ILE A 72 -5.39 -24.96 -27.46
CA ILE A 72 -5.75 -24.24 -28.69
C ILE A 72 -4.82 -24.64 -29.84
N GLU A 73 -3.51 -24.76 -29.56
CA GLU A 73 -2.54 -25.17 -30.57
C GLU A 73 -2.82 -26.60 -31.09
N GLU A 74 -3.14 -27.52 -30.17
CA GLU A 74 -3.56 -28.87 -30.54
C GLU A 74 -4.82 -28.84 -31.43
N ALA A 75 -5.86 -28.13 -31.04
CA ALA A 75 -7.09 -28.00 -31.81
C ALA A 75 -6.86 -27.31 -33.18
N ARG A 76 -5.92 -26.36 -33.27
CA ARG A 76 -5.51 -25.68 -34.50
C ARG A 76 -4.88 -26.66 -35.47
N VAL A 77 -3.93 -27.45 -34.99
CA VAL A 77 -3.23 -28.48 -35.82
C VAL A 77 -4.24 -29.52 -36.34
N GLN A 78 -5.18 -29.96 -35.49
CA GLN A 78 -6.24 -30.89 -35.89
C GLN A 78 -7.14 -30.29 -36.98
N MET A 79 -7.55 -29.03 -36.82
CA MET A 79 -8.37 -28.31 -37.82
C MET A 79 -7.61 -28.13 -39.13
N GLU A 80 -6.32 -27.74 -39.10
CA GLU A 80 -5.48 -27.59 -40.31
C GLU A 80 -5.30 -28.92 -41.08
N ASN A 81 -5.10 -30.01 -40.34
CA ASN A 81 -5.00 -31.34 -40.96
C ASN A 81 -6.31 -31.76 -41.64
N ALA A 82 -7.44 -31.57 -40.94
CA ALA A 82 -8.75 -31.83 -41.52
C ALA A 82 -9.05 -30.91 -42.72
N GLN A 83 -8.59 -29.67 -42.71
CA GLN A 83 -8.70 -28.74 -43.85
C GLN A 83 -7.89 -29.20 -45.06
N LYS A 84 -6.65 -29.65 -44.85
CA LYS A 84 -5.80 -30.21 -45.95
C LYS A 84 -6.46 -31.45 -46.53
N GLU A 85 -7.04 -32.30 -45.72
CA GLU A 85 -7.75 -33.49 -46.17
C GLU A 85 -9.00 -33.15 -46.95
N LEU A 86 -9.80 -32.19 -46.48
CA LEU A 86 -10.97 -31.69 -47.22
C LEU A 86 -10.55 -31.16 -48.61
N HIS A 87 -9.51 -30.35 -48.68
CA HIS A 87 -9.04 -29.82 -49.96
C HIS A 87 -8.58 -30.91 -50.91
N ARG A 88 -7.94 -31.96 -50.42
CA ARG A 88 -7.56 -33.13 -51.21
C ARG A 88 -8.78 -33.85 -51.76
N PHE A 89 -9.78 -34.09 -50.92
CA PHE A 89 -11.02 -34.74 -51.33
C PHE A 89 -11.88 -33.89 -52.29
N GLU A 90 -11.81 -32.57 -52.19
CA GLU A 90 -12.43 -31.66 -53.18
C GLU A 90 -11.85 -31.84 -54.58
N GLN A 91 -10.53 -32.03 -54.67
CA GLN A 91 -9.86 -32.28 -55.99
C GLN A 91 -10.23 -33.67 -56.50
N LEU A 92 -10.15 -34.71 -55.68
CA LEU A 92 -10.49 -36.07 -56.05
C LEU A 92 -11.96 -36.22 -56.45
N LEU A 93 -12.88 -35.46 -55.86
CA LEU A 93 -14.29 -35.46 -56.22
C LEU A 93 -14.50 -34.83 -57.61
N LYS A 94 -13.73 -33.81 -57.97
CA LYS A 94 -13.74 -33.20 -59.32
C LYS A 94 -13.26 -34.15 -60.42
N GLU A 95 -12.42 -35.12 -60.06
CA GLU A 95 -11.88 -36.16 -60.94
C GLU A 95 -12.68 -37.47 -60.89
N ASP A 96 -13.88 -37.46 -60.23
CA ASP A 96 -14.72 -38.62 -59.98
C ASP A 96 -14.01 -39.82 -59.28
N ALA A 97 -12.91 -39.53 -58.57
CA ALA A 97 -12.08 -40.54 -57.91
C ALA A 97 -12.57 -40.96 -56.51
N VAL A 98 -13.54 -40.24 -55.92
CA VAL A 98 -14.15 -40.52 -54.64
C VAL A 98 -15.67 -40.36 -54.66
N THR A 99 -16.37 -41.07 -53.76
CA THR A 99 -17.81 -40.95 -53.64
C THR A 99 -18.24 -39.69 -52.90
N ARG A 100 -19.42 -39.19 -53.16
CA ARG A 100 -19.99 -38.03 -52.47
C ARG A 100 -20.11 -38.26 -50.97
N GLN A 101 -20.44 -39.48 -50.56
CA GLN A 101 -20.51 -39.84 -49.15
C GLN A 101 -19.11 -39.71 -48.45
N GLN A 102 -18.04 -40.11 -49.12
CA GLN A 102 -16.69 -39.94 -48.58
C GLN A 102 -16.33 -38.46 -48.44
N PHE A 103 -16.64 -37.63 -49.42
CA PHE A 103 -16.46 -36.18 -49.32
C PHE A 103 -17.25 -35.55 -48.16
N ASP A 104 -18.55 -35.90 -48.02
CA ASP A 104 -19.42 -35.40 -46.96
C ASP A 104 -18.89 -35.76 -45.55
N ASN A 105 -18.29 -36.97 -45.39
CA ASN A 105 -17.65 -37.40 -44.17
C ASN A 105 -16.45 -36.52 -43.80
N VAL A 106 -15.56 -36.25 -44.76
CA VAL A 106 -14.38 -35.40 -44.56
C VAL A 106 -14.79 -33.95 -44.28
N GLN A 107 -15.81 -33.46 -45.01
CA GLN A 107 -16.35 -32.12 -44.74
C GLN A 107 -16.92 -32.00 -43.31
N THR A 108 -17.58 -33.04 -42.83
CA THR A 108 -18.16 -33.09 -41.47
C THR A 108 -17.01 -33.12 -40.43
N ALA A 109 -15.96 -33.89 -40.67
CA ALA A 109 -14.76 -33.95 -39.83
C ALA A 109 -14.08 -32.57 -39.72
N TYR A 110 -13.91 -31.84 -40.84
CA TYR A 110 -13.39 -30.48 -40.81
C TYR A 110 -14.27 -29.52 -40.02
N LYS A 111 -15.60 -29.53 -40.24
CA LYS A 111 -16.56 -28.71 -39.51
C LYS A 111 -16.47 -28.96 -38.01
N SER A 112 -16.33 -30.23 -37.60
CA SER A 112 -16.19 -30.66 -36.22
C SER A 112 -14.89 -30.15 -35.58
N ALA A 113 -13.74 -30.30 -36.29
CA ALA A 113 -12.44 -29.80 -35.81
C ALA A 113 -12.44 -28.27 -35.70
N LYS A 114 -13.03 -27.56 -36.68
CA LYS A 114 -13.19 -26.10 -36.63
C LYS A 114 -14.05 -25.65 -35.44
N ALA A 115 -15.18 -26.31 -35.20
CA ALA A 115 -16.03 -26.00 -34.05
C ALA A 115 -15.31 -26.22 -32.72
N ARG A 116 -14.47 -27.26 -32.63
CA ARG A 116 -13.63 -27.52 -31.45
C ARG A 116 -12.60 -26.42 -31.23
N TYR A 117 -11.88 -26.00 -32.27
CA TYR A 117 -10.91 -24.88 -32.21
C TYR A 117 -11.61 -23.59 -31.74
N GLU A 118 -12.74 -23.24 -32.31
CA GLU A 118 -13.52 -22.06 -31.91
C GLU A 118 -14.01 -22.15 -30.44
N GLN A 119 -14.39 -23.36 -29.99
CA GLN A 119 -14.82 -23.59 -28.61
C GLN A 119 -13.71 -23.32 -27.61
N VAL A 120 -12.51 -23.90 -27.83
CA VAL A 120 -11.38 -23.71 -26.91
C VAL A 120 -10.86 -22.27 -26.94
N THR A 121 -10.90 -21.61 -28.10
CA THR A 121 -10.54 -20.18 -28.23
C THR A 121 -11.49 -19.30 -27.43
N ARG A 122 -12.81 -19.56 -27.49
CA ARG A 122 -13.80 -18.83 -26.68
C ARG A 122 -13.62 -19.08 -25.19
N ALA A 123 -13.30 -20.32 -24.80
CA ALA A 123 -13.01 -20.66 -23.38
C ALA A 123 -11.81 -19.88 -22.86
N LYS A 124 -10.71 -19.78 -23.64
CA LYS A 124 -9.56 -18.93 -23.28
C LYS A 124 -9.96 -17.48 -23.08
N HIS A 125 -10.76 -16.92 -24.01
CA HIS A 125 -11.22 -15.54 -23.90
C HIS A 125 -12.00 -15.29 -22.60
N SER A 126 -12.88 -16.21 -22.21
CA SER A 126 -13.60 -16.14 -20.93
C SER A 126 -12.62 -16.14 -19.74
N THR A 127 -11.58 -16.98 -19.75
CA THR A 127 -10.56 -17.03 -18.70
C THR A 127 -9.72 -15.72 -18.67
N MET A 128 -9.46 -15.09 -19.82
CA MET A 128 -8.80 -13.78 -19.87
C MET A 128 -9.64 -12.68 -19.18
N LEU A 129 -10.96 -12.69 -19.35
CA LEU A 129 -11.84 -11.75 -18.65
C LEU A 129 -11.81 -11.94 -17.14
N VAL A 130 -11.79 -13.21 -16.67
CA VAL A 130 -11.63 -13.51 -15.23
C VAL A 130 -10.29 -12.98 -14.70
N LYS A 131 -9.18 -13.15 -15.45
CA LYS A 131 -7.89 -12.58 -15.09
C LYS A 131 -7.96 -11.04 -14.99
N SER A 132 -8.61 -10.38 -15.94
CA SER A 132 -8.79 -8.93 -15.94
C SER A 132 -9.56 -8.46 -14.69
N GLU A 133 -10.64 -9.16 -14.34
CA GLU A 133 -11.38 -8.87 -13.10
C GLU A 133 -10.51 -9.03 -11.85
N GLN A 134 -9.72 -10.10 -11.78
CA GLN A 134 -8.78 -10.32 -10.66
C GLN A 134 -7.73 -9.22 -10.59
N THR A 135 -7.24 -8.71 -11.74
CA THR A 135 -6.30 -7.59 -11.78
C THR A 135 -6.92 -6.31 -11.21
N HIS A 136 -8.16 -5.98 -11.59
CA HIS A 136 -8.86 -4.83 -10.99
C HIS A 136 -9.10 -5.00 -9.48
N ARG A 137 -9.35 -6.23 -9.03
CA ARG A 137 -9.44 -6.53 -7.60
C ARG A 137 -8.09 -6.36 -6.89
N LEU A 138 -6.98 -6.66 -7.58
CA LEU A 138 -5.63 -6.39 -7.06
C LEU A 138 -5.41 -4.88 -6.87
N ASP A 139 -5.78 -4.06 -7.87
CA ASP A 139 -5.68 -2.60 -7.76
C ASP A 139 -6.47 -2.04 -6.57
N GLN A 140 -7.65 -2.62 -6.29
CA GLN A 140 -8.43 -2.27 -5.09
C GLN A 140 -7.73 -2.67 -3.80
N ASN A 141 -7.15 -3.89 -3.72
CA ASN A 141 -6.39 -4.32 -2.56
C ASN A 141 -5.13 -3.47 -2.34
N ASP A 142 -4.46 -3.03 -3.41
CA ASP A 142 -3.32 -2.12 -3.34
C ASP A 142 -3.73 -0.76 -2.74
N ALA A 143 -4.93 -0.28 -3.05
CA ALA A 143 -5.45 0.93 -2.43
C ALA A 143 -5.75 0.74 -0.93
N VAL A 144 -6.25 -0.44 -0.53
CA VAL A 144 -6.47 -0.79 0.89
C VAL A 144 -5.15 -0.90 1.64
N VAL A 145 -4.11 -1.48 1.03
CA VAL A 145 -2.76 -1.54 1.62
C VAL A 145 -2.21 -0.13 1.86
N ARG A 146 -2.27 0.76 0.85
CA ARG A 146 -1.82 2.15 1.03
C ARG A 146 -2.59 2.90 2.12
N LEU A 147 -3.88 2.65 2.26
CA LEU A 147 -4.68 3.22 3.35
C LEU A 147 -4.21 2.73 4.73
N ALA A 148 -3.96 1.41 4.85
CA ALA A 148 -3.45 0.81 6.08
C ALA A 148 -2.03 1.28 6.43
N GLU A 149 -1.14 1.44 5.42
CA GLU A 149 0.20 2.03 5.60
C GLU A 149 0.11 3.45 6.14
N ALA A 150 -0.77 4.29 5.58
CA ALA A 150 -0.99 5.65 6.08
C ALA A 150 -1.52 5.66 7.53
N ALA A 151 -2.37 4.71 7.90
CA ALA A 151 -2.85 4.57 9.28
C ALA A 151 -1.72 4.19 10.25
N VAL A 152 -0.80 3.29 9.85
CA VAL A 152 0.40 2.94 10.63
C VAL A 152 1.29 4.15 10.82
N GLU A 153 1.56 4.92 9.75
CA GLU A 153 2.39 6.13 9.85
C GLU A 153 1.75 7.19 10.75
N LEU A 154 0.44 7.37 10.70
CA LEU A 154 -0.29 8.27 11.60
C LEU A 154 -0.19 7.80 13.06
N ALA A 155 -0.32 6.50 13.33
CA ALA A 155 -0.20 5.93 14.67
C ALA A 155 1.23 6.09 15.22
N LYS A 156 2.27 5.87 14.40
CA LYS A 156 3.69 6.13 14.75
C LYS A 156 3.93 7.60 15.06
N LEU A 157 3.39 8.50 14.25
CA LEU A 157 3.52 9.93 14.46
C LEU A 157 2.88 10.36 15.80
N ASN A 158 1.67 9.87 16.10
CA ASN A 158 1.01 10.14 17.38
C ASN A 158 1.81 9.57 18.57
N LEU A 159 2.39 8.38 18.43
CA LEU A 159 3.27 7.79 19.43
C LEU A 159 4.53 8.65 19.62
N SER A 160 5.12 9.19 18.56
CA SER A 160 6.29 10.07 18.67
C SER A 160 6.00 11.36 19.46
N TYR A 161 4.76 11.84 19.42
CA TYR A 161 4.34 13.03 20.17
C TYR A 161 4.18 12.78 21.68
N THR A 162 4.24 11.53 22.12
CA THR A 162 4.23 11.23 23.59
C THR A 162 5.57 11.56 24.27
N VAL A 163 6.65 11.69 23.49
CA VAL A 163 7.96 12.10 23.95
C VAL A 163 8.20 13.55 23.55
N ILE A 164 8.21 14.46 24.49
CA ILE A 164 8.47 15.88 24.22
C ILE A 164 9.95 16.17 24.39
N VAL A 165 10.55 16.67 23.33
CA VAL A 165 11.98 16.99 23.25
C VAL A 165 12.22 18.49 23.15
N ALA A 166 13.38 18.96 23.56
CA ALA A 166 13.82 20.32 23.41
C ALA A 166 13.95 20.69 21.92
N THR A 167 13.40 21.83 21.52
CA THR A 167 13.40 22.33 20.12
C THR A 167 14.63 23.14 19.78
N CYS A 168 15.31 23.69 20.78
CA CYS A 168 16.53 24.49 20.67
C CYS A 168 17.43 24.24 21.88
N ASP A 169 18.69 24.70 21.78
CA ASP A 169 19.60 24.77 22.91
C ASP A 169 19.20 25.95 23.80
N GLY A 170 19.31 25.81 25.12
CA GLY A 170 18.94 26.88 26.01
C GLY A 170 18.79 26.44 27.46
N VAL A 171 18.11 27.25 28.24
CA VAL A 171 17.83 26.99 29.66
C VAL A 171 16.34 26.85 29.86
N THR A 172 15.92 25.78 30.53
CA THR A 172 14.51 25.54 30.90
C THR A 172 14.01 26.64 31.84
N GLY A 173 12.77 27.06 31.68
CA GLY A 173 12.08 27.95 32.56
C GLY A 173 11.56 27.25 33.83
N ARG A 174 10.55 27.87 34.44
CA ARG A 174 9.88 27.36 35.65
C ARG A 174 9.07 26.11 35.32
N LYS A 175 8.98 25.21 36.28
CA LYS A 175 8.28 23.93 36.17
C LYS A 175 6.88 24.05 36.81
N ASP A 176 5.88 24.34 35.97
CA ASP A 176 4.48 24.46 36.41
C ASP A 176 3.67 23.18 36.15
N ILE A 177 4.34 22.02 35.94
CA ILE A 177 3.73 20.72 35.63
C ILE A 177 4.18 19.64 36.61
N HIS A 178 3.29 18.62 36.81
CA HIS A 178 3.54 17.54 37.76
C HIS A 178 3.31 16.19 37.12
N GLU A 179 4.04 15.17 37.55
CA GLU A 179 3.78 13.78 37.14
C GLU A 179 2.37 13.35 37.53
N GLY A 180 1.68 12.62 36.67
CA GLY A 180 0.26 12.25 36.84
C GLY A 180 -0.73 13.34 36.43
N GLN A 181 -0.29 14.52 36.00
CA GLN A 181 -1.16 15.59 35.52
C GLN A 181 -1.69 15.25 34.12
N LEU A 182 -2.99 15.49 33.89
CA LEU A 182 -3.61 15.44 32.58
C LEU A 182 -3.23 16.69 31.77
N VAL A 183 -2.75 16.48 30.56
CA VAL A 183 -2.41 17.56 29.62
C VAL A 183 -3.27 17.51 28.37
N GLN A 184 -3.51 18.67 27.76
CA GLN A 184 -4.34 18.84 26.59
C GLN A 184 -3.47 19.33 25.39
N PRO A 185 -3.85 19.02 24.16
CA PRO A 185 -3.15 19.55 22.98
C PRO A 185 -3.09 21.08 23.00
N GLY A 186 -1.91 21.64 22.69
CA GLY A 186 -1.65 23.08 22.71
C GLY A 186 -1.22 23.64 24.07
N GLN A 187 -1.31 22.88 25.15
CA GLN A 187 -0.88 23.33 26.49
C GLN A 187 0.65 23.50 26.52
N THR A 188 1.12 24.64 27.02
CA THR A 188 2.54 24.89 27.26
C THR A 188 3.03 24.02 28.41
N MET A 189 4.11 23.29 28.23
CA MET A 189 4.70 22.40 29.21
C MET A 189 5.92 23.01 29.87
N VAL A 190 6.76 23.66 29.08
CA VAL A 190 8.01 24.29 29.50
C VAL A 190 8.39 25.35 28.48
N ASP A 191 8.94 26.43 28.95
CA ASP A 191 9.57 27.45 28.13
C ASP A 191 11.08 27.22 28.15
N ILE A 192 11.71 27.31 26.97
CA ILE A 192 13.17 27.24 26.82
C ILE A 192 13.63 28.61 26.36
N VAL A 193 14.52 29.22 27.14
CA VAL A 193 15.13 30.50 26.80
C VAL A 193 16.42 30.21 26.05
N ASP A 194 16.44 30.58 24.76
CA ASP A 194 17.64 30.52 23.94
C ASP A 194 18.62 31.61 24.44
N GLN A 195 19.87 31.20 24.73
CA GLN A 195 20.92 32.10 25.22
C GLN A 195 21.83 32.56 24.09
N SER A 196 21.60 32.18 22.84
CA SER A 196 22.44 32.54 21.71
C SER A 196 22.32 34.02 21.32
N ASP A 197 21.18 34.64 21.64
CA ASP A 197 20.86 36.02 21.25
C ASP A 197 20.42 36.85 22.49
N ILE A 198 21.40 37.42 23.21
CA ILE A 198 21.14 38.25 24.37
C ILE A 198 21.39 39.72 23.97
N TRP A 199 20.36 40.54 24.12
CA TRP A 199 20.51 41.99 23.97
C TRP A 199 20.14 42.71 25.26
N VAL A 200 20.82 43.85 25.48
CA VAL A 200 20.56 44.73 26.62
C VAL A 200 19.91 46.01 26.13
N THR A 201 18.72 46.28 26.58
CA THR A 201 18.01 47.57 26.34
C THR A 201 18.35 48.53 27.48
N ALA A 202 19.16 49.54 27.21
CA ALA A 202 19.48 50.60 28.18
C ALA A 202 18.56 51.80 27.97
N ASN A 203 17.67 52.05 28.93
CA ASN A 203 16.79 53.20 28.91
C ASN A 203 17.46 54.38 29.66
N TYR A 204 17.91 55.38 28.92
CA TYR A 204 18.50 56.61 29.53
C TYR A 204 17.43 57.71 29.59
N ARG A 205 17.46 58.47 30.70
CA ARG A 205 16.70 59.69 30.77
C ARG A 205 17.41 60.79 29.95
N GLU A 206 16.67 61.70 29.37
CA GLU A 206 17.21 62.78 28.52
C GLU A 206 18.30 63.60 29.22
N THR A 207 18.22 63.75 30.58
CA THR A 207 19.23 64.44 31.41
C THR A 207 20.55 63.72 31.56
N GLN A 208 20.58 62.37 31.26
CA GLN A 208 21.79 61.53 31.36
C GLN A 208 22.55 61.48 30.05
N LEU A 209 21.91 61.83 28.91
CA LEU A 209 22.54 61.82 27.57
C LEU A 209 23.60 62.92 27.39
N LYS A 210 23.69 63.91 28.28
CA LYS A 210 24.70 65.00 28.21
C LYS A 210 26.10 64.55 28.59
N HIS A 211 26.31 63.35 29.10
CA HIS A 211 27.55 62.84 29.62
C HIS A 211 27.97 61.49 29.01
N ILE A 212 27.32 61.02 27.94
CA ILE A 212 27.67 59.86 27.11
C ILE A 212 28.15 60.31 25.69
#